data_9f15f1b461ef5da8b7649e77d81f50f2
#
_entry.id   9f15f1b461ef5da8b7649e77d81f50f2
#
_cell.length_a   1.000
_cell.length_b   1.000
_cell.length_c   1.000
_cell.angle_alpha   90.00
_cell.angle_beta   90.00
_cell.angle_gamma   90.00
#
_symmetry.space_group_name_H-M   'P 1'
#
loop_
_entity.id
_entity.type
_entity.pdbx_description
1 polymer ?
#
loop_
_entity_poly.entity_id
_entity_poly.type
_entity_poly.pdbx_seq_one_letter_code
_entity_poly.pdbx_strand_id
1 'polypeptide(L)'
;MQQSRPATTPNVFNREMADAYDRRNSALAPISDCLHFLLRLVLADLPASARILCVGVGTGAEILSLAKAYPGWSFVGVDPSEDMLAVGRSRLEQADVLERCQLLHGYVQDAPSEGFDAAVSLLVAHFIKREDRLAFYSEIHDRLKPGGRFVSAEISGDLDAPEFPDMLEDWKRIQVLMGATPESLNKLDSTLRHALGVLSPAETEALWRSAGFGKPIPFFQAFMIRGWRASRT
;
A
#
# COMPACT_ATOMS: atom_id res chain seq x y z
N MET A 1 2.91 -23.81 -18.32
CA MET A 1 1.56 -23.24 -18.24
C MET A 1 1.73 -21.75 -18.08
N GLN A 2 1.36 -20.99 -19.09
CA GLN A 2 1.42 -19.53 -19.05
C GLN A 2 0.31 -19.04 -18.11
N GLN A 3 0.69 -18.52 -16.94
CA GLN A 3 -0.26 -17.87 -16.05
C GLN A 3 -0.78 -16.62 -16.77
N SER A 4 -2.10 -16.58 -16.98
CA SER A 4 -2.77 -15.41 -17.53
C SER A 4 -2.48 -14.19 -16.63
N ARG A 5 -1.91 -13.12 -17.22
CA ARG A 5 -1.81 -11.82 -16.55
C ARG A 5 -3.19 -11.45 -16.00
N PRO A 6 -3.29 -11.02 -14.74
CA PRO A 6 -4.55 -10.48 -14.25
C PRO A 6 -5.00 -9.34 -15.16
N ALA A 7 -6.31 -9.26 -15.40
CA ALA A 7 -6.89 -8.21 -16.24
C ALA A 7 -6.40 -6.85 -15.73
N THR A 8 -5.73 -6.10 -16.62
CA THR A 8 -5.16 -4.80 -16.31
C THR A 8 -6.24 -3.90 -15.73
N THR A 9 -6.16 -3.62 -14.43
CA THR A 9 -6.89 -2.48 -13.86
C THR A 9 -6.49 -1.25 -14.67
N PRO A 10 -7.43 -0.45 -15.23
CA PRO A 10 -7.07 0.74 -15.97
C PRO A 10 -6.09 1.57 -15.14
N ASN A 11 -5.05 2.13 -15.77
CA ASN A 11 -4.14 3.05 -15.09
C ASN A 11 -4.97 4.24 -14.60
N VAL A 12 -5.39 4.17 -13.34
CA VAL A 12 -6.25 5.18 -12.70
C VAL A 12 -5.45 6.45 -12.44
N PHE A 13 -4.10 6.35 -12.37
CA PHE A 13 -3.20 7.43 -12.02
C PHE A 13 -2.45 7.93 -13.27
N ASN A 14 -3.01 8.95 -13.94
CA ASN A 14 -2.34 9.68 -15.00
C ASN A 14 -1.45 10.81 -14.44
N ARG A 15 -0.72 11.53 -15.31
CA ARG A 15 0.23 12.58 -14.93
C ARG A 15 -0.41 13.70 -14.12
N GLU A 16 -1.59 14.17 -14.50
CA GLU A 16 -2.30 15.23 -13.77
C GLU A 16 -2.65 14.76 -12.35
N MET A 17 -3.09 13.51 -12.20
CA MET A 17 -3.37 12.90 -10.91
C MET A 17 -2.09 12.69 -10.10
N ALA A 18 -0.98 12.28 -10.73
CA ALA A 18 0.31 12.10 -10.05
C ALA A 18 0.83 13.44 -9.50
N ASP A 19 0.79 14.51 -10.30
CA ASP A 19 1.22 15.87 -9.89
C ASP A 19 0.31 16.45 -8.79
N ALA A 20 -0.99 16.08 -8.78
CA ALA A 20 -1.97 16.51 -7.79
C ALA A 20 -2.01 15.62 -6.55
N TYR A 21 -1.49 14.39 -6.63
CA TYR A 21 -1.63 13.35 -5.61
C TYR A 21 -1.13 13.80 -4.25
N ASP A 22 0.11 14.28 -4.19
CA ASP A 22 0.72 14.72 -2.93
C ASP A 22 0.00 15.93 -2.33
N ARG A 23 -0.49 16.87 -3.16
CA ARG A 23 -1.28 18.02 -2.69
C ARG A 23 -2.62 17.60 -2.12
N ARG A 24 -3.33 16.68 -2.78
CA ARG A 24 -4.62 16.16 -2.28
C ARG A 24 -4.44 15.40 -0.98
N ASN A 25 -3.38 14.62 -0.87
CA ASN A 25 -3.07 13.85 0.33
C ASN A 25 -2.45 14.68 1.45
N SER A 26 -1.97 15.91 1.18
CA SER A 26 -1.39 16.80 2.21
C SER A 26 -2.39 17.15 3.32
N ALA A 27 -3.69 17.19 3.02
CA ALA A 27 -4.73 17.38 4.03
C ALA A 27 -4.80 16.21 5.04
N LEU A 28 -4.33 15.03 4.66
CA LEU A 28 -4.23 13.86 5.53
C LEU A 28 -2.80 13.63 6.07
N ALA A 29 -1.92 14.63 5.97
CA ALA A 29 -0.55 14.51 6.47
C ALA A 29 -0.47 13.97 7.91
N PRO A 30 -1.31 14.40 8.90
CA PRO A 30 -1.24 13.82 10.24
C PRO A 30 -1.47 12.31 10.27
N ILE A 31 -2.33 11.76 9.40
CA ILE A 31 -2.61 10.32 9.31
C ILE A 31 -1.43 9.62 8.62
N SER A 32 -0.98 10.15 7.48
CA SER A 32 0.13 9.55 6.73
C SER A 32 1.45 9.62 7.48
N ASP A 33 1.72 10.73 8.18
CA ASP A 33 2.93 10.89 9.01
C ASP A 33 2.94 9.93 10.18
N CYS A 34 1.77 9.73 10.85
CA CYS A 34 1.61 8.73 11.90
C CYS A 34 1.83 7.31 11.34
N LEU A 35 1.23 6.98 10.19
CA LEU A 35 1.43 5.68 9.54
C LEU A 35 2.90 5.44 9.21
N HIS A 36 3.58 6.40 8.59
CA HIS A 36 5.00 6.31 8.28
C HIS A 36 5.88 6.23 9.54
N PHE A 37 5.54 6.96 10.60
CA PHE A 37 6.24 6.84 11.89
C PHE A 37 6.12 5.43 12.45
N LEU A 38 4.90 4.87 12.49
CA LEU A 38 4.68 3.50 12.98
C LEU A 38 5.31 2.45 12.06
N LEU A 39 5.29 2.64 10.74
CA LEU A 39 5.99 1.79 9.78
C LEU A 39 7.48 1.65 10.14
N ARG A 40 8.16 2.76 10.44
CA ARG A 40 9.57 2.73 10.88
C ARG A 40 9.74 1.88 12.13
N LEU A 41 8.85 2.02 13.12
CA LEU A 41 8.94 1.26 14.38
C LEU A 41 8.70 -0.24 14.18
N VAL A 42 7.72 -0.63 13.35
CA VAL A 42 7.43 -2.05 13.11
C VAL A 42 8.51 -2.74 12.27
N LEU A 43 9.41 -1.99 11.63
CA LEU A 43 10.54 -2.51 10.87
C LEU A 43 11.90 -2.29 11.56
N ALA A 44 11.93 -1.72 12.76
CA ALA A 44 13.17 -1.25 13.41
C ALA A 44 14.17 -2.35 13.76
N ASP A 45 13.75 -3.59 13.88
CA ASP A 45 14.56 -4.76 14.21
C ASP A 45 15.13 -5.50 12.99
N LEU A 46 14.92 -4.96 11.77
CA LEU A 46 15.52 -5.51 10.56
C LEU A 46 17.04 -5.24 10.51
N PRO A 47 17.80 -6.04 9.74
CA PRO A 47 19.23 -5.83 9.56
C PRO A 47 19.58 -4.41 9.09
N ALA A 48 20.75 -3.91 9.48
CA ALA A 48 21.23 -2.58 9.10
C ALA A 48 21.36 -2.39 7.57
N SER A 49 21.47 -3.48 6.80
CA SER A 49 21.52 -3.52 5.33
C SER A 49 20.28 -4.18 4.73
N ALA A 50 19.10 -4.01 5.32
CA ALA A 50 17.90 -4.66 4.85
C ALA A 50 17.52 -4.22 3.42
N ARG A 51 16.94 -5.17 2.67
CA ARG A 51 16.40 -4.96 1.33
C ARG A 51 14.87 -4.99 1.39
N ILE A 52 14.24 -3.89 0.99
CA ILE A 52 12.81 -3.66 1.15
C ILE A 52 12.12 -3.66 -0.22
N LEU A 53 11.04 -4.41 -0.37
CA LEU A 53 10.12 -4.35 -1.51
C LEU A 53 8.97 -3.39 -1.18
N CYS A 54 8.77 -2.35 -1.99
CA CYS A 54 7.65 -1.42 -1.91
C CYS A 54 6.69 -1.68 -3.07
N VAL A 55 5.51 -2.23 -2.77
CA VAL A 55 4.50 -2.62 -3.77
C VAL A 55 3.44 -1.53 -3.88
N GLY A 56 3.26 -1.00 -5.09
CA GLY A 56 2.46 0.20 -5.34
C GLY A 56 3.13 1.44 -4.77
N VAL A 57 4.43 1.59 -5.08
CA VAL A 57 5.31 2.60 -4.47
C VAL A 57 4.90 4.04 -4.79
N GLY A 58 4.08 4.24 -5.84
CA GLY A 58 3.59 5.54 -6.23
C GLY A 58 4.67 6.61 -6.32
N THR A 59 4.52 7.70 -5.58
CA THR A 59 5.47 8.82 -5.51
C THR A 59 6.62 8.60 -4.52
N GLY A 60 6.77 7.40 -3.94
CA GLY A 60 7.91 6.99 -3.12
C GLY A 60 7.91 7.51 -1.68
N ALA A 61 6.77 7.90 -1.12
CA ALA A 61 6.70 8.51 0.21
C ALA A 61 7.21 7.58 1.32
N GLU A 62 6.86 6.29 1.28
CA GLU A 62 7.35 5.30 2.24
C GLU A 62 8.84 5.05 2.11
N ILE A 63 9.39 5.04 0.87
CA ILE A 63 10.84 4.92 0.65
C ILE A 63 11.56 6.10 1.29
N LEU A 64 11.12 7.34 1.04
CA LEU A 64 11.71 8.55 1.63
C LEU A 64 11.70 8.49 3.15
N SER A 65 10.58 8.04 3.74
CA SER A 65 10.46 7.90 5.19
C SER A 65 11.42 6.87 5.77
N LEU A 66 11.52 5.69 5.15
CA LEU A 66 12.38 4.59 5.58
C LEU A 66 13.86 4.89 5.33
N ALA A 67 14.20 5.43 4.16
CA ALA A 67 15.56 5.74 3.77
C ALA A 67 16.21 6.81 4.66
N LYS A 68 15.41 7.78 5.13
CA LYS A 68 15.86 8.78 6.12
C LYS A 68 16.17 8.15 7.49
N ALA A 69 15.37 7.17 7.90
CA ALA A 69 15.54 6.51 9.19
C ALA A 69 16.64 5.44 9.18
N TYR A 70 16.83 4.77 8.03
CA TYR A 70 17.71 3.62 7.85
C TYR A 70 18.64 3.82 6.65
N PRO A 71 19.80 4.50 6.84
CA PRO A 71 20.69 4.87 5.74
C PRO A 71 21.31 3.68 4.99
N GLY A 72 21.41 2.51 5.62
CA GLY A 72 21.97 1.30 4.99
C GLY A 72 20.98 0.45 4.20
N TRP A 73 19.67 0.81 4.20
CA TRP A 73 18.67 0.01 3.48
C TRP A 73 18.64 0.32 2.00
N SER A 74 18.29 -0.71 1.22
CA SER A 74 18.05 -0.61 -0.22
C SER A 74 16.59 -0.96 -0.54
N PHE A 75 16.08 -0.43 -1.65
CA PHE A 75 14.66 -0.49 -1.98
C PHE A 75 14.45 -0.98 -3.42
N VAL A 76 13.43 -1.80 -3.60
CA VAL A 76 12.84 -2.08 -4.91
C VAL A 76 11.39 -1.61 -4.86
N GLY A 77 11.03 -0.63 -5.66
CA GLY A 77 9.67 -0.11 -5.78
C GLY A 77 9.04 -0.59 -7.08
N VAL A 78 7.82 -1.14 -7.02
CA VAL A 78 7.02 -1.48 -8.20
C VAL A 78 5.72 -0.68 -8.21
N ASP A 79 5.34 -0.15 -9.37
CA ASP A 79 4.06 0.54 -9.55
C ASP A 79 3.59 0.41 -11.00
N PRO A 80 2.28 0.17 -11.26
CA PRO A 80 1.74 0.08 -12.61
C PRO A 80 1.59 1.45 -13.31
N SER A 81 1.79 2.57 -12.61
CA SER A 81 1.76 3.91 -13.17
C SER A 81 3.16 4.45 -13.41
N GLU A 82 3.53 4.59 -14.69
CA GLU A 82 4.80 5.21 -15.08
C GLU A 82 4.88 6.68 -14.65
N ASP A 83 3.74 7.40 -14.68
CA ASP A 83 3.66 8.80 -14.24
C ASP A 83 3.95 8.94 -12.73
N MET A 84 3.40 8.04 -11.90
CA MET A 84 3.71 8.01 -10.46
C MET A 84 5.19 7.73 -10.21
N LEU A 85 5.76 6.76 -10.93
CA LEU A 85 7.19 6.43 -10.84
C LEU A 85 8.08 7.59 -11.27
N ALA A 86 7.69 8.37 -12.28
CA ALA A 86 8.45 9.54 -12.72
C ALA A 86 8.52 10.61 -11.61
N VAL A 87 7.39 10.88 -10.94
CA VAL A 87 7.35 11.78 -9.77
C VAL A 87 8.19 11.20 -8.63
N GLY A 88 8.03 9.91 -8.33
CA GLY A 88 8.80 9.21 -7.29
C GLY A 88 10.30 9.29 -7.53
N ARG A 89 10.75 9.02 -8.76
CA ARG A 89 12.16 9.13 -9.16
C ARG A 89 12.73 10.53 -8.88
N SER A 90 12.02 11.57 -9.30
CA SER A 90 12.45 12.97 -9.07
C SER A 90 12.58 13.28 -7.58
N ARG A 91 11.62 12.83 -6.76
CA ARG A 91 11.66 13.03 -5.30
C ARG A 91 12.79 12.28 -4.61
N LEU A 92 13.05 11.04 -5.02
CA LEU A 92 14.15 10.23 -4.49
C LEU A 92 15.51 10.80 -4.87
N GLU A 93 15.64 11.35 -6.10
CA GLU A 93 16.82 12.04 -6.56
C GLU A 93 17.08 13.32 -5.74
N GLN A 94 16.06 14.16 -5.54
CA GLN A 94 16.17 15.38 -4.73
C GLN A 94 16.52 15.11 -3.26
N ALA A 95 16.25 13.90 -2.77
CA ALA A 95 16.55 13.47 -1.42
C ALA A 95 17.86 12.67 -1.30
N ASP A 96 18.65 12.54 -2.39
CA ASP A 96 19.89 11.75 -2.46
C ASP A 96 19.69 10.26 -2.05
N VAL A 97 18.53 9.69 -2.41
CA VAL A 97 18.14 8.30 -2.06
C VAL A 97 18.11 7.39 -3.28
N LEU A 98 18.03 7.95 -4.49
CA LEU A 98 17.76 7.21 -5.72
C LEU A 98 18.79 6.09 -6.00
N GLU A 99 20.06 6.29 -5.66
CA GLU A 99 21.12 5.27 -5.87
C GLU A 99 20.89 3.96 -5.08
N ARG A 100 20.07 4.03 -4.01
CA ARG A 100 19.66 2.86 -3.20
C ARG A 100 18.32 2.27 -3.63
N CYS A 101 17.73 2.78 -4.73
CA CYS A 101 16.39 2.45 -5.17
C CYS A 101 16.39 1.93 -6.60
N GLN A 102 15.74 0.80 -6.82
CA GLN A 102 15.34 0.30 -8.13
C GLN A 102 13.84 0.51 -8.30
N LEU A 103 13.43 1.35 -9.25
CA LEU A 103 12.01 1.57 -9.58
C LEU A 103 11.64 0.81 -10.84
N LEU A 104 10.59 0.00 -10.77
CA LEU A 104 10.11 -0.89 -11.82
C LEU A 104 8.67 -0.54 -12.19
N HIS A 105 8.43 -0.31 -13.48
CA HIS A 105 7.08 -0.18 -14.01
C HIS A 105 6.48 -1.57 -14.17
N GLY A 106 5.41 -1.87 -13.43
CA GLY A 106 4.77 -3.17 -13.41
C GLY A 106 4.09 -3.49 -12.08
N TYR A 107 3.90 -4.77 -11.86
CA TYR A 107 3.22 -5.33 -10.69
C TYR A 107 4.21 -6.11 -9.82
N VAL A 108 3.74 -6.66 -8.69
CA VAL A 108 4.59 -7.39 -7.75
C VAL A 108 5.36 -8.55 -8.41
N GLN A 109 4.78 -9.22 -9.39
CA GLN A 109 5.42 -10.33 -10.14
C GLN A 109 6.60 -9.87 -11.01
N ASP A 110 6.69 -8.59 -11.35
CA ASP A 110 7.81 -8.02 -12.12
C ASP A 110 9.01 -7.66 -11.24
N ALA A 111 8.83 -7.67 -9.90
CA ALA A 111 9.93 -7.52 -8.96
C ALA A 111 10.81 -8.77 -8.90
N PRO A 112 12.09 -8.65 -8.48
CA PRO A 112 12.94 -9.80 -8.21
C PRO A 112 12.23 -10.86 -7.36
N SER A 113 12.44 -12.14 -7.70
CA SER A 113 11.67 -13.27 -7.16
C SER A 113 11.94 -13.58 -5.68
N GLU A 114 13.04 -13.05 -5.10
CA GLU A 114 13.43 -13.39 -3.74
C GLU A 114 14.38 -12.37 -3.10
N GLY A 115 14.63 -12.54 -1.81
CA GLY A 115 15.73 -11.86 -1.13
C GLY A 115 15.33 -10.59 -0.36
N PHE A 116 14.04 -10.36 -0.11
CA PHE A 116 13.61 -9.20 0.66
C PHE A 116 13.48 -9.51 2.16
N ASP A 117 14.00 -8.61 2.98
CA ASP A 117 13.88 -8.66 4.44
C ASP A 117 12.49 -8.18 4.89
N ALA A 118 11.90 -7.25 4.13
CA ALA A 118 10.51 -6.86 4.29
C ALA A 118 9.86 -6.46 2.96
N ALA A 119 8.53 -6.53 2.93
CA ALA A 119 7.69 -5.93 1.91
C ALA A 119 6.72 -4.93 2.55
N VAL A 120 6.48 -3.83 1.87
CA VAL A 120 5.57 -2.75 2.28
C VAL A 120 4.57 -2.49 1.17
N SER A 121 3.27 -2.38 1.51
CA SER A 121 2.21 -2.02 0.55
C SER A 121 1.22 -1.09 1.25
N LEU A 122 1.33 0.22 0.99
CA LEU A 122 0.52 1.24 1.66
C LEU A 122 -0.54 1.80 0.72
N LEU A 123 -1.81 1.65 1.09
CA LEU A 123 -2.99 2.15 0.37
C LEU A 123 -3.11 1.62 -1.08
N VAL A 124 -2.75 0.35 -1.28
CA VAL A 124 -2.73 -0.31 -2.59
C VAL A 124 -3.79 -1.41 -2.69
N ALA A 125 -3.82 -2.29 -1.70
CA ALA A 125 -4.55 -3.53 -1.81
C ALA A 125 -6.05 -3.35 -2.13
N HIS A 126 -6.71 -2.30 -1.66
CA HIS A 126 -8.11 -2.02 -1.96
C HIS A 126 -8.41 -1.69 -3.45
N PHE A 127 -7.37 -1.45 -4.29
CA PHE A 127 -7.52 -1.35 -5.75
C PHE A 127 -7.51 -2.71 -6.45
N ILE A 128 -7.14 -3.79 -5.73
CA ILE A 128 -7.08 -5.14 -6.27
C ILE A 128 -8.42 -5.81 -6.06
N LYS A 129 -8.94 -6.45 -7.10
CA LYS A 129 -10.21 -7.16 -7.02
C LYS A 129 -10.16 -8.27 -5.97
N ARG A 130 -11.29 -8.53 -5.34
CA ARG A 130 -11.41 -9.52 -4.26
C ARG A 130 -10.86 -10.91 -4.66
N GLU A 131 -11.17 -11.36 -5.86
CA GLU A 131 -10.72 -12.64 -6.42
C GLU A 131 -9.21 -12.73 -6.62
N ASP A 132 -8.52 -11.61 -6.86
CA ASP A 132 -7.09 -11.54 -7.11
C ASP A 132 -6.24 -11.29 -5.84
N ARG A 133 -6.88 -10.99 -4.70
CA ARG A 133 -6.19 -10.62 -3.45
C ARG A 133 -5.29 -11.72 -2.91
N LEU A 134 -5.74 -12.99 -2.96
CA LEU A 134 -4.92 -14.10 -2.48
C LEU A 134 -3.65 -14.24 -3.30
N ALA A 135 -3.75 -14.16 -4.63
CA ALA A 135 -2.59 -14.20 -5.52
C ALA A 135 -1.62 -13.05 -5.25
N PHE A 136 -2.14 -11.83 -5.07
CA PHE A 136 -1.34 -10.65 -4.71
C PHE A 136 -0.54 -10.85 -3.42
N TYR A 137 -1.15 -11.36 -2.37
CA TYR A 137 -0.47 -11.61 -1.10
C TYR A 137 0.52 -12.78 -1.19
N SER A 138 0.21 -13.83 -1.96
CA SER A 138 1.11 -14.96 -2.20
C SER A 138 2.37 -14.53 -2.98
N GLU A 139 2.22 -13.67 -3.99
CA GLU A 139 3.35 -13.11 -4.73
C GLU A 139 4.30 -12.28 -3.85
N ILE A 140 3.76 -11.53 -2.88
CA ILE A 140 4.57 -10.81 -1.89
C ILE A 140 5.26 -11.79 -0.94
N HIS A 141 4.51 -12.77 -0.43
CA HIS A 141 5.02 -13.79 0.49
C HIS A 141 6.24 -14.50 -0.11
N ASP A 142 6.15 -14.94 -1.37
CA ASP A 142 7.19 -15.73 -2.02
C ASP A 142 8.50 -14.95 -2.24
N ARG A 143 8.44 -13.62 -2.29
CA ARG A 143 9.60 -12.73 -2.43
C ARG A 143 10.33 -12.44 -1.13
N LEU A 144 9.68 -12.65 -0.01
CA LEU A 144 10.29 -12.44 1.30
C LEU A 144 11.26 -13.58 1.65
N LYS A 145 12.29 -13.29 2.39
CA LYS A 145 13.11 -14.30 3.08
C LYS A 145 12.27 -15.04 4.12
N PRO A 146 12.61 -16.29 4.51
CA PRO A 146 12.03 -16.91 5.70
C PRO A 146 12.13 -15.97 6.91
N GLY A 147 11.02 -15.77 7.62
CA GLY A 147 10.93 -14.78 8.70
C GLY A 147 10.81 -13.32 8.25
N GLY A 148 10.91 -13.04 6.95
CA GLY A 148 10.75 -11.70 6.38
C GLY A 148 9.39 -11.09 6.69
N ARG A 149 9.32 -9.77 6.83
CA ARG A 149 8.14 -9.07 7.34
C ARG A 149 7.31 -8.46 6.21
N PHE A 150 6.01 -8.67 6.24
CA PHE A 150 5.05 -7.93 5.42
C PHE A 150 4.32 -6.89 6.26
N VAL A 151 4.27 -5.65 5.77
CA VAL A 151 3.52 -4.53 6.36
C VAL A 151 2.61 -3.95 5.30
N SER A 152 1.33 -3.87 5.58
CA SER A 152 0.36 -3.25 4.68
C SER A 152 -0.57 -2.33 5.43
N ALA A 153 -1.03 -1.28 4.76
CA ALA A 153 -2.19 -0.50 5.16
C ALA A 153 -3.13 -0.33 3.96
N GLU A 154 -4.42 -0.45 4.20
CA GLU A 154 -5.43 -0.37 3.15
C GLU A 154 -6.75 0.21 3.68
N ILE A 155 -7.66 0.60 2.77
CA ILE A 155 -9.04 0.87 3.12
C ILE A 155 -9.70 -0.47 3.41
N SER A 156 -10.16 -0.68 4.65
CA SER A 156 -10.76 -1.91 5.12
C SER A 156 -11.90 -1.61 6.09
N GLY A 157 -13.01 -2.33 5.93
CA GLY A 157 -14.19 -2.23 6.77
C GLY A 157 -15.21 -3.28 6.38
N ASP A 158 -16.05 -3.65 7.33
CA ASP A 158 -17.24 -4.46 7.04
C ASP A 158 -18.35 -3.53 6.52
N LEU A 159 -18.57 -3.56 5.21
CA LEU A 159 -19.54 -2.69 4.55
C LEU A 159 -21.00 -3.10 4.80
N ASP A 160 -21.22 -4.29 5.40
CA ASP A 160 -22.55 -4.80 5.73
C ASP A 160 -22.82 -4.74 7.24
N ALA A 161 -21.85 -4.27 8.03
CA ALA A 161 -22.03 -4.07 9.46
C ALA A 161 -23.08 -2.99 9.77
N PRO A 162 -23.85 -3.12 10.88
CA PRO A 162 -24.81 -2.10 11.31
C PRO A 162 -24.18 -0.71 11.51
N GLU A 163 -22.89 -0.64 11.84
CA GLU A 163 -22.13 0.58 12.08
C GLU A 163 -21.61 1.24 10.80
N PHE A 164 -21.71 0.56 9.64
CA PHE A 164 -21.19 1.08 8.39
C PHE A 164 -21.73 2.45 7.99
N PRO A 165 -23.04 2.79 8.17
CA PRO A 165 -23.51 4.13 7.88
C PRO A 165 -22.76 5.24 8.62
N ASP A 166 -22.43 5.04 9.89
CA ASP A 166 -21.66 6.01 10.69
C ASP A 166 -20.21 6.08 10.21
N MET A 167 -19.59 4.93 9.92
CA MET A 167 -18.25 4.87 9.33
C MET A 167 -18.19 5.57 7.97
N LEU A 168 -19.24 5.45 7.16
CA LEU A 168 -19.34 6.11 5.86
C LEU A 168 -19.42 7.63 6.01
N GLU A 169 -20.18 8.14 6.97
CA GLU A 169 -20.25 9.59 7.25
C GLU A 169 -18.90 10.14 7.73
N ASP A 170 -18.19 9.43 8.58
CA ASP A 170 -16.83 9.80 8.98
C ASP A 170 -15.88 9.78 7.78
N TRP A 171 -15.99 8.76 6.91
CA TRP A 171 -15.17 8.66 5.71
C TRP A 171 -15.46 9.77 4.69
N LYS A 172 -16.72 10.20 4.57
CA LYS A 172 -17.09 11.39 3.77
C LYS A 172 -16.40 12.66 4.27
N ARG A 173 -16.29 12.86 5.59
CA ARG A 173 -15.55 14.00 6.18
C ARG A 173 -14.08 13.99 5.76
N ILE A 174 -13.45 12.81 5.76
CA ILE A 174 -12.09 12.64 5.26
C ILE A 174 -12.00 13.01 3.77
N GLN A 175 -12.94 12.54 2.95
CA GLN A 175 -12.97 12.84 1.51
C GLN A 175 -13.16 14.34 1.24
N VAL A 176 -13.97 15.03 2.05
CA VAL A 176 -14.13 16.49 1.96
C VAL A 176 -12.80 17.21 2.19
N LEU A 177 -12.03 16.81 3.19
CA LEU A 177 -10.69 17.37 3.43
C LEU A 177 -9.75 17.18 2.23
N MET A 178 -9.92 16.08 1.48
CA MET A 178 -9.17 15.79 0.26
C MET A 178 -9.74 16.49 -0.99
N GLY A 179 -10.76 17.34 -0.85
CA GLY A 179 -11.35 18.10 -1.94
C GLY A 179 -12.42 17.34 -2.74
N ALA A 180 -13.06 16.34 -2.14
CA ALA A 180 -14.16 15.62 -2.79
C ALA A 180 -15.34 16.54 -3.09
N THR A 181 -15.93 16.35 -4.28
CA THR A 181 -17.14 17.09 -4.69
C THR A 181 -18.40 16.45 -4.10
N PRO A 182 -19.52 17.20 -3.96
CA PRO A 182 -20.78 16.63 -3.53
C PRO A 182 -21.21 15.42 -4.38
N GLU A 183 -20.96 15.44 -5.67
CA GLU A 183 -21.26 14.33 -6.58
C GLU A 183 -20.45 13.08 -6.24
N SER A 184 -19.14 13.21 -5.98
CA SER A 184 -18.28 12.09 -5.59
C SER A 184 -18.66 11.52 -4.23
N LEU A 185 -19.07 12.38 -3.28
CA LEU A 185 -19.55 11.94 -1.95
C LEU A 185 -20.86 11.15 -2.04
N ASN A 186 -21.78 11.55 -2.94
CA ASN A 186 -23.02 10.80 -3.16
C ASN A 186 -22.78 9.40 -3.75
N LYS A 187 -21.69 9.22 -4.49
CA LYS A 187 -21.29 7.94 -5.08
C LYS A 187 -20.36 7.11 -4.19
N LEU A 188 -19.97 7.62 -3.02
CA LEU A 188 -18.91 7.03 -2.21
C LEU A 188 -19.25 5.61 -1.73
N ASP A 189 -20.46 5.35 -1.25
CA ASP A 189 -20.91 4.01 -0.87
C ASP A 189 -20.81 3.03 -2.05
N SER A 190 -21.34 3.41 -3.21
CA SER A 190 -21.25 2.59 -4.42
C SER A 190 -19.80 2.37 -4.86
N THR A 191 -18.93 3.36 -4.69
CA THR A 191 -17.50 3.24 -5.01
C THR A 191 -16.82 2.23 -4.10
N LEU A 192 -17.05 2.29 -2.78
CA LEU A 192 -16.49 1.35 -1.81
C LEU A 192 -16.95 -0.09 -2.09
N ARG A 193 -18.24 -0.29 -2.46
CA ARG A 193 -18.82 -1.61 -2.69
C ARG A 193 -18.48 -2.23 -4.03
N HIS A 194 -18.33 -1.42 -5.10
CA HIS A 194 -18.32 -1.94 -6.47
C HIS A 194 -17.08 -1.56 -7.27
N ALA A 195 -16.44 -0.42 -6.98
CA ALA A 195 -15.25 0.03 -7.70
C ALA A 195 -13.96 -0.33 -6.97
N LEU A 196 -14.00 -0.45 -5.65
CA LEU A 196 -12.88 -0.86 -4.83
C LEU A 196 -13.08 -2.29 -4.28
N GLY A 197 -11.98 -3.00 -4.08
CA GLY A 197 -11.97 -4.30 -3.42
C GLY A 197 -11.89 -4.15 -1.90
N VAL A 198 -12.78 -3.40 -1.26
CA VAL A 198 -12.79 -3.25 0.19
C VAL A 198 -13.17 -4.57 0.85
N LEU A 199 -12.35 -5.00 1.79
CA LEU A 199 -12.56 -6.22 2.58
C LEU A 199 -12.70 -5.85 4.06
N SER A 200 -13.46 -6.66 4.80
CA SER A 200 -13.45 -6.57 6.25
C SER A 200 -12.07 -6.92 6.83
N PRO A 201 -11.73 -6.46 8.03
CA PRO A 201 -10.48 -6.85 8.70
C PRO A 201 -10.30 -8.36 8.81
N ALA A 202 -11.38 -9.09 9.13
CA ALA A 202 -11.35 -10.54 9.26
C ALA A 202 -11.03 -11.25 7.94
N GLU A 203 -11.58 -10.77 6.82
CA GLU A 203 -11.29 -11.30 5.49
C GLU A 203 -9.85 -11.02 5.07
N THR A 204 -9.36 -9.78 5.27
CA THR A 204 -7.96 -9.44 5.00
C THR A 204 -7.01 -10.34 5.78
N GLU A 205 -7.25 -10.51 7.08
CA GLU A 205 -6.42 -11.38 7.93
C GLU A 205 -6.49 -12.85 7.52
N ALA A 206 -7.65 -13.33 7.09
CA ALA A 206 -7.81 -14.70 6.59
C ALA A 206 -7.02 -14.93 5.30
N LEU A 207 -7.05 -13.97 4.36
CA LEU A 207 -6.29 -14.03 3.12
C LEU A 207 -4.77 -14.04 3.37
N TRP A 208 -4.28 -13.24 4.32
CA TRP A 208 -2.86 -13.26 4.66
C TRP A 208 -2.43 -14.64 5.19
N ARG A 209 -3.22 -15.24 6.09
CA ARG A 209 -2.95 -16.61 6.57
C ARG A 209 -2.97 -17.63 5.44
N SER A 210 -3.93 -17.50 4.52
CA SER A 210 -4.03 -18.40 3.35
C SER A 210 -2.87 -18.22 2.37
N ALA A 211 -2.26 -17.04 2.32
CA ALA A 211 -1.06 -16.76 1.53
C ALA A 211 0.25 -17.24 2.19
N GLY A 212 0.21 -17.81 3.41
CA GLY A 212 1.38 -18.37 4.11
C GLY A 212 1.99 -17.45 5.17
N PHE A 213 1.39 -16.28 5.43
CA PHE A 213 1.84 -15.44 6.52
C PHE A 213 1.40 -15.97 7.88
N GLY A 214 2.20 -15.69 8.89
CA GLY A 214 1.81 -15.86 10.29
C GLY A 214 0.60 -15.00 10.66
N LYS A 215 0.18 -15.03 11.93
CA LYS A 215 -0.97 -14.24 12.41
C LYS A 215 -0.74 -12.74 12.13
N PRO A 216 -1.63 -12.08 11.37
CA PRO A 216 -1.57 -10.63 11.19
C PRO A 216 -1.77 -9.91 12.52
N ILE A 217 -0.95 -8.91 12.78
CA ILE A 217 -1.00 -8.08 13.99
C ILE A 217 -1.35 -6.67 13.54
N PRO A 218 -2.51 -6.11 13.96
CA PRO A 218 -2.84 -4.73 13.67
C PRO A 218 -1.88 -3.80 14.41
N PHE A 219 -1.45 -2.71 13.74
CA PHE A 219 -0.57 -1.70 14.33
C PHE A 219 -1.06 -0.27 14.10
N PHE A 220 -2.03 -0.08 13.20
CA PHE A 220 -2.55 1.23 12.84
C PHE A 220 -4.05 1.15 12.49
N GLN A 221 -4.80 2.15 12.92
CA GLN A 221 -6.14 2.42 12.43
C GLN A 221 -6.44 3.93 12.50
N ALA A 222 -6.91 4.48 11.39
CA ALA A 222 -7.50 5.81 11.31
C ALA A 222 -8.73 5.73 10.40
N PHE A 223 -9.93 5.80 10.99
CA PHE A 223 -11.20 5.56 10.29
C PHE A 223 -11.19 4.20 9.56
N MET A 224 -11.38 4.22 8.23
CA MET A 224 -11.31 3.02 7.39
C MET A 224 -9.90 2.63 6.98
N ILE A 225 -8.87 3.43 7.22
CA ILE A 225 -7.49 3.04 6.95
C ILE A 225 -7.01 2.13 8.09
N ARG A 226 -6.67 0.89 7.77
CA ARG A 226 -6.18 -0.10 8.73
C ARG A 226 -4.84 -0.66 8.28
N GLY A 227 -3.94 -0.87 9.23
CA GLY A 227 -2.60 -1.39 8.97
C GLY A 227 -2.30 -2.65 9.79
N TRP A 228 -1.67 -3.63 9.14
CA TRP A 228 -1.25 -4.89 9.73
C TRP A 228 0.21 -5.20 9.40
N ARG A 229 0.81 -6.01 10.25
CA ARG A 229 2.09 -6.66 9.97
C ARG A 229 2.01 -8.15 10.24
N ALA A 230 2.75 -8.95 9.47
CA ALA A 230 2.98 -10.36 9.74
C ALA A 230 4.35 -10.77 9.21
N SER A 231 4.84 -11.93 9.61
CA SER A 231 6.07 -12.51 9.07
C SER A 231 5.73 -13.68 8.14
N ARG A 232 6.59 -13.91 7.14
CA ARG A 232 6.64 -15.14 6.38
C ARG A 232 6.98 -16.30 7.32
N THR A 233 6.14 -17.33 7.39
CA THR A 233 6.37 -18.53 8.20
C THR A 233 7.12 -19.61 7.42
#